data_3ba091ef12c9754fcb5d43837c58e770
#
_entry.id   3ba091ef12c9754fcb5d43837c58e770
#
_cell.length_a   1.000
_cell.length_b   1.000
_cell.length_c   1.000
_cell.angle_alpha   90.00
_cell.angle_beta   90.00
_cell.angle_gamma   90.00
#
_symmetry.space_group_name_H-M   'P 1'
#
loop_
_entity.id
_entity.type
_entity.pdbx_description
1 polymer ?
#
loop_
_entity_poly.entity_id
_entity_poly.type
_entity_poly.pdbx_seq_one_letter_code
_entity_poly.pdbx_strand_id
1 'polypeptide(L)'
;GMMGSGKSSIGSIVSKKLNLNFFDIDQLIENDQKMKISKIFETKGEDTFRDIEKKITLHILKSKKGVIALGGGAFITRAIKNEVLESHLSFWLNWNIDTLVNRIKNSNKRPLAVNSTKNELIEIIKKRSVIYSKALYKIDCENFTKQQIAKKIIDIYEAN
;
A
#
# COMPACT_ATOMS: atom_id res chain seq x y z
N GLY A 1 -3.49 1.42 2.30
CA GLY A 1 -4.68 0.95 1.58
C GLY A 1 -4.52 -0.46 1.03
N MET A 2 -5.62 -1.07 0.65
CA MET A 2 -5.71 -2.45 0.18
C MET A 2 -4.86 -2.72 -1.07
N MET A 3 -4.51 -3.97 -1.32
CA MET A 3 -3.97 -4.38 -2.63
C MET A 3 -4.98 -3.99 -3.74
N GLY A 4 -4.50 -3.65 -4.94
CA GLY A 4 -5.38 -3.16 -6.01
C GLY A 4 -5.87 -1.73 -5.88
N SER A 5 -5.56 -1.00 -4.79
CA SER A 5 -6.00 0.39 -4.60
C SER A 5 -5.22 1.43 -5.43
N GLY A 6 -4.16 1.03 -6.13
CA GLY A 6 -3.42 1.91 -7.03
C GLY A 6 -2.26 2.69 -6.39
N LYS A 7 -1.79 2.32 -5.18
CA LYS A 7 -0.71 3.01 -4.46
C LYS A 7 0.53 3.28 -5.31
N SER A 8 1.06 2.25 -5.96
CA SER A 8 2.26 2.38 -6.81
C SER A 8 2.05 3.37 -7.97
N SER A 9 0.91 3.26 -8.66
CA SER A 9 0.62 4.14 -9.80
C SER A 9 0.38 5.59 -9.36
N ILE A 10 -0.41 5.80 -8.31
CA ILE A 10 -0.74 7.13 -7.81
C ILE A 10 0.48 7.74 -7.13
N GLY A 11 1.20 6.99 -6.31
CA GLY A 11 2.44 7.42 -5.66
C GLY A 11 3.51 7.86 -6.66
N SER A 12 3.67 7.13 -7.77
CA SER A 12 4.58 7.54 -8.85
C SER A 12 4.16 8.85 -9.53
N ILE A 13 2.85 9.12 -9.69
CA ILE A 13 2.37 10.40 -10.22
C ILE A 13 2.66 11.54 -9.23
N VAL A 14 2.36 11.33 -7.95
CA VAL A 14 2.60 12.32 -6.88
C VAL A 14 4.09 12.66 -6.81
N SER A 15 4.96 11.65 -6.76
CA SER A 15 6.41 11.85 -6.65
C SER A 15 6.98 12.66 -7.81
N LYS A 16 6.55 12.35 -9.04
CA LYS A 16 6.98 13.09 -10.24
C LYS A 16 6.53 14.55 -10.21
N LYS A 17 5.30 14.82 -9.80
CA LYS A 17 4.76 16.20 -9.74
C LYS A 17 5.42 17.04 -8.65
N LEU A 18 5.77 16.42 -7.52
CA LEU A 18 6.45 17.09 -6.42
C LEU A 18 7.98 17.07 -6.55
N ASN A 19 8.53 16.47 -7.60
CA ASN A 19 9.97 16.26 -7.77
C ASN A 19 10.62 15.56 -6.56
N LEU A 20 9.93 14.55 -6.01
CA LEU A 20 10.38 13.75 -4.88
C LEU A 20 10.77 12.34 -5.31
N ASN A 21 11.65 11.69 -4.55
CA ASN A 21 11.95 10.27 -4.75
C ASN A 21 10.70 9.41 -4.54
N PHE A 22 10.62 8.30 -5.27
CA PHE A 22 9.54 7.33 -5.13
C PHE A 22 10.09 5.98 -4.66
N PHE A 23 9.46 5.41 -3.62
CA PHE A 23 9.80 4.12 -3.04
C PHE A 23 8.56 3.22 -3.04
N ASP A 24 8.57 2.16 -3.83
CA ASP A 24 7.57 1.10 -3.79
C ASP A 24 8.13 -0.05 -2.94
N ILE A 25 7.55 -0.28 -1.77
CA ILE A 25 8.05 -1.28 -0.82
C ILE A 25 7.98 -2.69 -1.40
N ASP A 26 6.91 -3.03 -2.13
CA ASP A 26 6.79 -4.34 -2.76
C ASP A 26 7.95 -4.57 -3.75
N GLN A 27 8.31 -3.54 -4.54
CA GLN A 27 9.41 -3.62 -5.49
C GLN A 27 10.79 -3.68 -4.80
N LEU A 28 10.97 -2.94 -3.72
CA LEU A 28 12.20 -2.99 -2.94
C LEU A 28 12.43 -4.38 -2.32
N ILE A 29 11.37 -5.02 -1.83
CA ILE A 29 11.43 -6.40 -1.33
C ILE A 29 11.82 -7.37 -2.44
N GLU A 30 11.19 -7.27 -3.62
CA GLU A 30 11.52 -8.14 -4.76
C GLU A 30 12.97 -7.96 -5.21
N ASN A 31 13.49 -6.73 -5.23
CA ASN A 31 14.87 -6.43 -5.58
C ASN A 31 15.87 -6.97 -4.56
N ASP A 32 15.59 -6.79 -3.26
CA ASP A 32 16.43 -7.29 -2.16
C ASP A 32 16.50 -8.82 -2.15
N GLN A 33 15.36 -9.46 -2.30
CA GLN A 33 15.27 -10.93 -2.28
C GLN A 33 15.58 -11.59 -3.64
N LYS A 34 15.75 -10.81 -4.71
CA LYS A 34 15.95 -11.26 -6.10
C LYS A 34 14.89 -12.27 -6.57
N MET A 35 13.67 -12.14 -6.04
CA MET A 35 12.53 -13.01 -6.40
C MET A 35 11.20 -12.28 -6.22
N LYS A 36 10.18 -12.76 -6.93
CA LYS A 36 8.81 -12.23 -6.81
C LYS A 36 8.21 -12.52 -5.45
N ILE A 37 7.34 -11.61 -4.97
CA ILE A 37 6.65 -11.77 -3.68
C ILE A 37 5.90 -13.10 -3.62
N SER A 38 5.24 -13.53 -4.72
CA SER A 38 4.57 -14.84 -4.79
C SER A 38 5.52 -15.99 -4.48
N LYS A 39 6.75 -15.92 -5.00
CA LYS A 39 7.78 -16.95 -4.76
C LYS A 39 8.31 -16.92 -3.33
N ILE A 40 8.43 -15.71 -2.73
CA ILE A 40 8.81 -15.59 -1.31
C ILE A 40 7.77 -16.28 -0.43
N PHE A 41 6.47 -16.03 -0.67
CA PHE A 41 5.39 -16.70 0.07
C PHE A 41 5.43 -18.24 -0.09
N GLU A 42 5.64 -18.72 -1.32
CA GLU A 42 5.68 -20.14 -1.63
C GLU A 42 6.87 -20.83 -0.96
N THR A 43 8.05 -20.22 -0.99
CA THR A 43 9.32 -20.86 -0.56
C THR A 43 9.71 -20.57 0.87
N LYS A 44 9.35 -19.40 1.41
CA LYS A 44 9.76 -18.91 2.75
C LYS A 44 8.59 -18.72 3.71
N GLY A 45 7.36 -18.74 3.22
CA GLY A 45 6.14 -18.55 4.02
C GLY A 45 5.82 -17.08 4.33
N GLU A 46 4.62 -16.88 4.89
CA GLU A 46 4.11 -15.54 5.19
C GLU A 46 4.89 -14.85 6.29
N ASP A 47 5.25 -15.55 7.37
CA ASP A 47 5.95 -14.95 8.52
C ASP A 47 7.30 -14.37 8.10
N THR A 48 8.09 -15.13 7.33
CA THR A 48 9.37 -14.63 6.79
C THR A 48 9.17 -13.41 5.89
N PHE A 49 8.14 -13.42 5.03
CA PHE A 49 7.80 -12.25 4.22
C PHE A 49 7.48 -11.04 5.09
N ARG A 50 6.70 -11.20 6.16
CA ARG A 50 6.34 -10.09 7.07
C ARG A 50 7.54 -9.52 7.81
N ASP A 51 8.51 -10.33 8.18
CA ASP A 51 9.75 -9.85 8.80
C ASP A 51 10.58 -9.04 7.80
N ILE A 52 10.71 -9.51 6.56
CA ILE A 52 11.39 -8.78 5.48
C ILE A 52 10.66 -7.45 5.18
N GLU A 53 9.33 -7.50 5.00
CA GLU A 53 8.49 -6.33 4.77
C GLU A 53 8.67 -5.29 5.88
N LYS A 54 8.62 -5.71 7.14
CA LYS A 54 8.82 -4.86 8.32
C LYS A 54 10.20 -4.20 8.31
N LYS A 55 11.26 -4.99 8.12
CA LYS A 55 12.65 -4.51 8.13
C LYS A 55 12.88 -3.46 7.05
N ILE A 56 12.52 -3.76 5.81
CA ILE A 56 12.72 -2.86 4.66
C ILE A 56 11.86 -1.61 4.84
N THR A 57 10.58 -1.75 5.21
CA THR A 57 9.68 -0.62 5.37
C THR A 57 10.18 0.35 6.44
N LEU A 58 10.54 -0.13 7.63
CA LEU A 58 11.05 0.73 8.71
C LEU A 58 12.37 1.40 8.33
N HIS A 59 13.26 0.69 7.62
CA HIS A 59 14.49 1.29 7.11
C HIS A 59 14.19 2.46 6.17
N ILE A 60 13.29 2.29 5.20
CA ILE A 60 12.93 3.34 4.24
C ILE A 60 12.23 4.52 4.93
N LEU A 61 11.28 4.26 5.82
CA LEU A 61 10.59 5.31 6.59
C LEU A 61 11.57 6.18 7.36
N LYS A 62 12.55 5.60 8.03
CA LYS A 62 13.51 6.32 8.88
C LYS A 62 14.66 6.99 8.13
N SER A 63 15.06 6.46 6.97
CA SER A 63 16.29 6.89 6.29
C SER A 63 16.07 7.66 5.01
N LYS A 64 14.86 7.68 4.44
CA LYS A 64 14.58 8.26 3.13
C LYS A 64 13.48 9.31 3.19
N LYS A 65 13.65 10.37 2.37
CA LYS A 65 12.62 11.37 2.13
C LYS A 65 12.01 11.16 0.74
N GLY A 66 10.68 11.17 0.64
CA GLY A 66 9.99 10.97 -0.62
C GLY A 66 8.58 10.40 -0.46
N VAL A 67 8.01 9.99 -1.55
CA VAL A 67 6.71 9.32 -1.60
C VAL A 67 6.93 7.81 -1.46
N ILE A 68 6.28 7.20 -0.46
CA ILE A 68 6.44 5.78 -0.14
C ILE A 68 5.11 5.07 -0.37
N ALA A 69 5.08 4.11 -1.30
CA ALA A 69 3.95 3.21 -1.49
C ALA A 69 4.13 1.95 -0.64
N LEU A 70 3.35 1.84 0.44
CA LEU A 70 3.38 0.69 1.34
C LEU A 70 2.74 -0.55 0.70
N GLY A 71 3.27 -1.73 1.01
CA GLY A 71 2.60 -3.01 0.75
C GLY A 71 1.19 -3.05 1.38
N GLY A 72 0.28 -3.83 0.79
CA GLY A 72 -1.12 -3.90 1.26
C GLY A 72 -1.28 -4.41 2.69
N GLY A 73 -0.29 -5.12 3.24
CA GLY A 73 -0.27 -5.61 4.62
C GLY A 73 0.57 -4.77 5.58
N ALA A 74 1.48 -3.95 5.07
CA ALA A 74 2.50 -3.28 5.87
C ALA A 74 1.93 -2.40 7.00
N PHE A 75 0.90 -1.60 6.70
CA PHE A 75 0.27 -0.71 7.71
C PHE A 75 -0.48 -1.46 8.82
N ILE A 76 -0.72 -2.78 8.67
CA ILE A 76 -1.31 -3.64 9.71
C ILE A 76 -0.27 -3.93 10.80
N THR A 77 0.99 -4.01 10.44
CA THR A 77 2.10 -4.23 11.37
C THR A 77 2.22 -3.05 12.34
N ARG A 78 2.08 -3.32 13.64
CA ARG A 78 2.05 -2.28 14.69
C ARG A 78 3.25 -1.32 14.62
N ALA A 79 4.46 -1.85 14.45
CA ALA A 79 5.67 -1.03 14.40
C ALA A 79 5.67 -0.06 13.20
N ILE A 80 5.26 -0.53 12.01
CA ILE A 80 5.17 0.31 10.81
C ILE A 80 4.09 1.37 10.99
N LYS A 81 2.91 0.97 11.50
CA LYS A 81 1.80 1.89 11.73
C LYS A 81 2.19 3.02 12.69
N ASN A 82 2.83 2.69 13.81
CA ASN A 82 3.26 3.69 14.78
C ASN A 82 4.25 4.67 14.15
N GLU A 83 5.30 4.19 13.49
CA GLU A 83 6.27 5.04 12.78
C GLU A 83 5.60 5.97 11.78
N VAL A 84 4.64 5.44 10.99
CA VAL A 84 3.91 6.25 10.01
C VAL A 84 3.05 7.33 10.66
N LEU A 85 2.35 7.01 11.74
CA LEU A 85 1.47 7.95 12.42
C LEU A 85 2.23 9.03 13.20
N GLU A 86 3.41 8.70 13.72
CA GLU A 86 4.23 9.62 14.51
C GLU A 86 5.06 10.59 13.65
N SER A 87 5.49 10.14 12.45
CA SER A 87 6.56 10.85 11.73
C SER A 87 6.24 11.16 10.25
N HIS A 88 5.07 10.75 9.72
CA HIS A 88 4.79 10.85 8.29
C HIS A 88 3.38 11.32 7.97
N LEU A 89 3.23 12.08 6.88
CA LEU A 89 1.91 12.31 6.28
C LEU A 89 1.43 11.01 5.62
N SER A 90 0.30 10.51 6.05
CA SER A 90 -0.23 9.23 5.58
C SER A 90 -1.59 9.38 4.91
N PHE A 91 -1.72 8.76 3.73
CA PHE A 91 -2.90 8.81 2.90
C PHE A 91 -3.47 7.40 2.69
N TRP A 92 -4.74 7.22 3.05
CA TRP A 92 -5.47 6.00 2.74
C TRP A 92 -6.28 6.16 1.45
N LEU A 93 -5.91 5.44 0.41
CA LEU A 93 -6.71 5.34 -0.81
C LEU A 93 -7.91 4.42 -0.55
N ASN A 94 -9.06 5.03 -0.31
CA ASN A 94 -10.31 4.35 -0.01
C ASN A 94 -11.13 4.16 -1.30
N TRP A 95 -11.55 2.92 -1.52
CA TRP A 95 -12.36 2.50 -2.66
C TRP A 95 -13.55 1.68 -2.16
N ASN A 96 -14.63 1.65 -2.94
CA ASN A 96 -15.74 0.75 -2.67
C ASN A 96 -15.27 -0.71 -2.68
N ILE A 97 -15.89 -1.54 -1.83
CA ILE A 97 -15.51 -2.94 -1.65
C ILE A 97 -15.60 -3.70 -2.97
N ASP A 98 -16.68 -3.52 -3.73
CA ASP A 98 -16.86 -4.21 -5.01
C ASP A 98 -15.81 -3.83 -6.03
N THR A 99 -15.42 -2.55 -6.10
CA THR A 99 -14.32 -2.07 -6.95
C THR A 99 -13.00 -2.76 -6.58
N LEU A 100 -12.69 -2.87 -5.29
CA LEU A 100 -11.49 -3.56 -4.82
C LEU A 100 -11.53 -5.06 -5.14
N VAL A 101 -12.63 -5.72 -4.87
CA VAL A 101 -12.81 -7.16 -5.15
C VAL A 101 -12.60 -7.43 -6.64
N ASN A 102 -13.23 -6.64 -7.52
CA ASN A 102 -13.07 -6.80 -8.97
C ASN A 102 -11.62 -6.61 -9.41
N ARG A 103 -10.93 -5.56 -8.92
CA ARG A 103 -9.52 -5.31 -9.23
C ARG A 103 -8.58 -6.40 -8.71
N ILE A 104 -8.85 -6.95 -7.54
CA ILE A 104 -8.05 -8.02 -6.93
C ILE A 104 -8.21 -9.31 -7.74
N LYS A 105 -9.44 -9.70 -8.08
CA LYS A 105 -9.73 -10.91 -8.86
C LYS A 105 -9.14 -10.86 -10.28
N ASN A 106 -9.09 -9.69 -10.89
CA ASN A 106 -8.51 -9.50 -12.21
C ASN A 106 -6.97 -9.36 -12.18
N SER A 107 -6.34 -9.49 -11.03
CA SER A 107 -4.89 -9.37 -10.85
C SER A 107 -4.27 -10.69 -10.42
N ASN A 108 -3.60 -11.38 -11.34
CA ASN A 108 -2.87 -12.64 -11.07
C ASN A 108 -1.60 -12.46 -10.22
N LYS A 109 -1.37 -11.29 -9.61
CA LYS A 109 -0.07 -10.94 -9.01
C LYS A 109 0.03 -11.20 -7.50
N ARG A 110 -1.01 -11.74 -6.83
CA ARG A 110 -0.96 -11.84 -5.36
C ARG A 110 -1.50 -13.17 -4.83
N PRO A 111 -0.65 -13.93 -4.07
CA PRO A 111 -1.00 -15.26 -3.56
C PRO A 111 -2.27 -15.28 -2.70
N LEU A 112 -2.45 -14.28 -1.81
CA LEU A 112 -3.62 -14.19 -0.93
C LEU A 112 -4.94 -13.94 -1.68
N ALA A 113 -4.89 -13.51 -2.93
CA ALA A 113 -6.08 -13.22 -3.73
C ALA A 113 -6.49 -14.40 -4.63
N VAL A 114 -5.53 -15.25 -5.00
CA VAL A 114 -5.74 -16.33 -5.99
C VAL A 114 -6.66 -17.41 -5.41
N ASN A 115 -6.57 -17.67 -4.11
CA ASN A 115 -7.31 -18.77 -3.45
C ASN A 115 -8.51 -18.29 -2.61
N SER A 116 -8.80 -16.97 -2.57
CA SER A 116 -9.88 -16.44 -1.74
C SER A 116 -11.20 -16.33 -2.50
N THR A 117 -12.28 -16.74 -1.86
CA THR A 117 -13.65 -16.49 -2.33
C THR A 117 -13.98 -14.99 -2.29
N LYS A 118 -15.06 -14.59 -2.99
CA LYS A 118 -15.53 -13.19 -2.93
C LYS A 118 -15.83 -12.75 -1.50
N ASN A 119 -16.46 -13.60 -0.71
CA ASN A 119 -16.86 -13.29 0.67
C ASN A 119 -15.64 -13.14 1.59
N GLU A 120 -14.64 -14.01 1.47
CA GLU A 120 -13.38 -13.87 2.24
C GLU A 120 -12.65 -12.58 1.90
N LEU A 121 -12.59 -12.19 0.62
CA LEU A 121 -12.00 -10.90 0.23
C LEU A 121 -12.75 -9.71 0.83
N ILE A 122 -14.09 -9.75 0.85
CA ILE A 122 -14.92 -8.72 1.47
C ILE A 122 -14.59 -8.59 2.96
N GLU A 123 -14.50 -9.70 3.68
CA GLU A 123 -14.19 -9.69 5.11
C GLU A 123 -12.77 -9.18 5.39
N ILE A 124 -11.79 -9.57 4.57
CA ILE A 124 -10.43 -9.03 4.65
C ILE A 124 -10.42 -7.52 4.43
N ILE A 125 -11.14 -7.02 3.42
CA ILE A 125 -11.22 -5.59 3.11
C ILE A 125 -11.84 -4.84 4.29
N LYS A 126 -12.97 -5.31 4.84
CA LYS A 126 -13.63 -4.69 6.00
C LYS A 126 -12.71 -4.60 7.20
N LYS A 127 -12.10 -5.73 7.61
CA LYS A 127 -11.18 -5.79 8.75
C LYS A 127 -9.99 -4.83 8.58
N ARG A 128 -9.40 -4.78 7.38
CA ARG A 128 -8.26 -3.91 7.10
C ARG A 128 -8.64 -2.44 7.00
N SER A 129 -9.85 -2.13 6.52
CA SER A 129 -10.35 -0.75 6.41
C SER A 129 -10.40 -0.07 7.79
N VAL A 130 -10.74 -0.78 8.85
CA VAL A 130 -10.69 -0.28 10.24
C VAL A 130 -9.27 0.15 10.64
N ILE A 131 -8.26 -0.53 10.14
CA ILE A 131 -6.85 -0.19 10.41
C ILE A 131 -6.40 0.97 9.51
N TYR A 132 -6.75 0.93 8.23
CA TYR A 132 -6.40 1.99 7.28
C TYR A 132 -7.05 3.34 7.62
N SER A 133 -8.24 3.34 8.24
CA SER A 133 -8.92 4.56 8.67
C SER A 133 -8.17 5.35 9.75
N LYS A 134 -7.11 4.77 10.32
CA LYS A 134 -6.19 5.47 11.23
C LYS A 134 -5.16 6.33 10.51
N ALA A 135 -5.04 6.23 9.18
CA ALA A 135 -4.20 7.14 8.41
C ALA A 135 -4.68 8.59 8.57
N LEU A 136 -3.75 9.53 8.53
CA LEU A 136 -4.03 10.95 8.75
C LEU A 136 -5.07 11.50 7.77
N TYR A 137 -4.97 11.10 6.51
CA TYR A 137 -5.90 11.51 5.46
C TYR A 137 -6.55 10.32 4.75
N LYS A 138 -7.87 10.34 4.65
CA LYS A 138 -8.66 9.43 3.83
C LYS A 138 -8.95 10.10 2.49
N ILE A 139 -8.59 9.44 1.40
CA ILE A 139 -8.90 9.88 0.04
C ILE A 139 -9.96 8.94 -0.55
N ASP A 140 -11.19 9.39 -0.67
CA ASP A 140 -12.22 8.64 -1.38
C ASP A 140 -11.92 8.71 -2.88
N CYS A 141 -11.69 7.55 -3.47
CA CYS A 141 -11.11 7.39 -4.81
C CYS A 141 -12.15 7.05 -5.88
N GLU A 142 -13.36 6.67 -5.48
CA GLU A 142 -14.42 6.29 -6.42
C GLU A 142 -14.73 7.45 -7.36
N ASN A 143 -14.97 7.14 -8.63
CA ASN A 143 -15.28 8.13 -9.69
C ASN A 143 -14.14 9.13 -10.02
N PHE A 144 -12.93 8.93 -9.51
CA PHE A 144 -11.78 9.77 -9.83
C PHE A 144 -10.73 9.01 -10.64
N THR A 145 -10.12 9.72 -11.59
CA THR A 145 -8.92 9.25 -12.29
C THR A 145 -7.71 9.26 -11.37
N LYS A 146 -6.66 8.51 -11.72
CA LYS A 146 -5.40 8.50 -10.96
C LYS A 146 -4.79 9.91 -10.83
N GLN A 147 -4.92 10.73 -11.88
CA GLN A 147 -4.45 12.12 -11.89
C GLN A 147 -5.20 13.00 -10.91
N GLN A 148 -6.52 12.86 -10.85
CA GLN A 148 -7.35 13.61 -9.91
C GLN A 148 -7.08 13.19 -8.46
N ILE A 149 -6.88 11.89 -8.20
CA ILE A 149 -6.50 11.39 -6.87
C ILE A 149 -5.13 11.92 -6.48
N ALA A 150 -4.16 11.87 -7.41
CA ALA A 150 -2.83 12.41 -7.16
C ALA A 150 -2.86 13.92 -6.89
N LYS A 151 -3.70 14.68 -7.62
CA LYS A 151 -3.88 16.11 -7.37
C LYS A 151 -4.40 16.36 -5.95
N LYS A 152 -5.46 15.65 -5.50
CA LYS A 152 -5.97 15.77 -4.13
C LYS A 152 -4.90 15.53 -3.07
N ILE A 153 -4.03 14.54 -3.28
CA ILE A 153 -2.93 14.24 -2.35
C ILE A 153 -1.92 15.40 -2.33
N ILE A 154 -1.59 15.94 -3.50
CA ILE A 154 -0.65 17.06 -3.64
C ILE A 154 -1.21 18.32 -2.96
N ASP A 155 -2.47 18.66 -3.24
CA ASP A 155 -3.13 19.84 -2.64
C ASP A 155 -3.11 19.76 -1.09
N ILE A 156 -3.32 18.55 -0.53
CA ILE A 156 -3.22 18.35 0.93
C ILE A 156 -1.76 18.44 1.40
N TYR A 157 -0.82 17.86 0.67
CA TYR A 157 0.60 17.90 1.03
C TYR A 157 1.18 19.33 1.04
N GLU A 158 0.80 20.15 0.07
CA GLU A 158 1.26 21.55 -0.04
C GLU A 158 0.60 22.48 0.99
N ALA A 159 -0.52 22.06 1.59
CA ALA A 159 -1.21 22.79 2.64
C ALA A 159 -0.69 22.48 4.07
N ASN A 160 0.24 21.52 4.24
CA ASN A 160 0.84 21.11 5.53
C ASN A 160 2.30 21.51 5.62
#